data_46c27e5c419d8a26e31780305f631166
#
_entry.id   46c27e5c419d8a26e31780305f631166
#
_cell.length_a   1.000
_cell.length_b   1.000
_cell.length_c   1.000
_cell.angle_alpha   90.00
_cell.angle_beta   90.00
_cell.angle_gamma   90.00
#
_symmetry.space_group_name_H-M   'P 1'
#
loop_
_entity.id
_entity.type
_entity.pdbx_description
1 polymer ?
#
loop_
_entity_poly.entity_id
_entity_poly.type
_entity_poly.pdbx_seq_one_letter_code
_entity_poly.pdbx_strand_id
1 'polypeptide(L)'
;IVAAGDIAVPADAERIDAQGQVVAPGLVDLGVFATDKPAFHFGGITRAALMPDQSSLLDDAALIRQATRAGKPDFWVHPIAAATRGLKGTELAEIGMMQAAGAKAVGTGRQWIADSGVMLRVLAYANGLGLTLITHAEDGGLTARAVATSGETATRLGLPHAPACAEAMAIA
;
A
#
# COMPACT_ATOMS: atom_id res chain seq x y z
N ILE A 1 6.26 23.48 1.82
CA ILE A 1 6.19 24.92 1.45
C ILE A 1 5.84 25.68 2.72
N VAL A 2 6.72 26.59 3.15
CA VAL A 2 6.51 27.39 4.37
C VAL A 2 5.80 28.72 4.03
N ALA A 3 6.17 29.31 2.89
CA ALA A 3 5.54 30.52 2.38
C ALA A 3 5.60 30.56 0.86
N ALA A 4 4.68 31.29 0.24
CA ALA A 4 4.66 31.58 -1.20
C ALA A 4 4.27 33.04 -1.42
N GLY A 5 4.84 33.67 -2.44
CA GLY A 5 4.63 35.08 -2.79
C GLY A 5 5.89 35.91 -2.56
N ASP A 6 5.72 37.22 -2.39
CA ASP A 6 6.83 38.14 -2.14
C ASP A 6 7.24 38.06 -0.66
N ILE A 7 8.31 37.31 -0.41
CA ILE A 7 8.82 37.05 0.96
C ILE A 7 10.26 37.51 1.08
N ALA A 8 10.63 37.97 2.29
CA ALA A 8 12.03 38.26 2.60
C ALA A 8 12.86 36.99 2.59
N VAL A 9 13.83 36.89 1.68
CA VAL A 9 14.71 35.73 1.53
C VAL A 9 15.99 35.95 2.33
N PRO A 10 16.38 35.03 3.23
CA PRO A 10 17.65 35.09 3.93
C PRO A 10 18.85 35.19 2.98
N ALA A 11 19.91 35.86 3.37
CA ALA A 11 21.08 36.08 2.51
C ALA A 11 21.84 34.77 2.16
N ASP A 12 21.70 33.76 3.02
CA ASP A 12 22.32 32.42 2.89
C ASP A 12 21.41 31.40 2.24
N ALA A 13 20.24 31.81 1.76
CA ALA A 13 19.31 30.88 1.11
C ALA A 13 19.82 30.45 -0.27
N GLU A 14 19.76 29.16 -0.52
CA GLU A 14 19.95 28.60 -1.85
C GLU A 14 18.79 29.00 -2.77
N ARG A 15 19.11 29.52 -3.95
CA ARG A 15 18.11 29.91 -4.96
C ARG A 15 18.11 28.92 -6.11
N ILE A 16 16.94 28.36 -6.39
CA ILE A 16 16.72 27.47 -7.54
C ILE A 16 15.78 28.18 -8.51
N ASP A 17 16.27 28.48 -9.71
CA ASP A 17 15.45 29.03 -10.78
C ASP A 17 14.71 27.90 -11.50
N ALA A 18 13.40 27.87 -11.36
CA ALA A 18 12.54 26.87 -12.02
C ALA A 18 12.29 27.14 -13.52
N GLN A 19 12.82 28.25 -14.08
CA GLN A 19 12.79 28.57 -15.53
C GLN A 19 11.39 28.44 -16.17
N GLY A 20 10.35 28.90 -15.46
CA GLY A 20 8.97 28.80 -15.91
C GLY A 20 8.28 27.45 -15.67
N GLN A 21 8.97 26.50 -15.04
CA GLN A 21 8.37 25.22 -14.62
C GLN A 21 7.45 25.41 -13.42
N VAL A 22 6.50 24.50 -13.26
CA VAL A 22 5.61 24.45 -12.11
C VAL A 22 6.28 23.68 -10.98
N VAL A 23 6.43 24.34 -9.82
CA VAL A 23 6.89 23.67 -8.60
C VAL A 23 5.67 23.15 -7.83
N ALA A 24 5.59 21.86 -7.64
CA ALA A 24 4.50 21.18 -6.93
C ALA A 24 5.05 20.25 -5.84
N PRO A 25 4.23 19.86 -4.84
CA PRO A 25 4.59 18.75 -3.97
C PRO A 25 4.90 17.50 -4.76
N GLY A 26 5.88 16.70 -4.32
CA GLY A 26 6.19 15.43 -4.95
C GLY A 26 5.02 14.45 -4.86
N LEU A 27 4.96 13.52 -5.80
CA LEU A 27 3.90 12.53 -5.88
C LEU A 27 3.92 11.57 -4.68
N VAL A 28 2.75 11.09 -4.32
CA VAL A 28 2.54 10.05 -3.30
C VAL A 28 1.97 8.81 -3.97
N ASP A 29 2.72 7.71 -3.96
CA ASP A 29 2.24 6.43 -4.46
C ASP A 29 1.68 5.60 -3.30
N LEU A 30 0.41 5.17 -3.40
CA LEU A 30 -0.30 4.47 -2.33
C LEU A 30 -0.17 2.94 -2.37
N GLY A 31 0.59 2.38 -3.32
CA GLY A 31 0.63 0.93 -3.47
C GLY A 31 1.85 0.40 -4.20
N VAL A 32 3.04 0.56 -3.64
CA VAL A 32 4.26 0.00 -4.24
C VAL A 32 4.63 -1.36 -3.64
N PHE A 33 5.16 -2.25 -4.46
CA PHE A 33 5.61 -3.59 -4.07
C PHE A 33 7.12 -3.73 -4.00
N ALA A 34 7.85 -2.66 -4.28
CA ALA A 34 9.29 -2.56 -4.14
C ALA A 34 9.71 -1.11 -3.99
N THR A 35 10.86 -0.88 -3.36
CA THR A 35 11.48 0.45 -3.28
C THR A 35 12.56 0.54 -4.36
N ASP A 36 12.22 1.13 -5.48
CA ASP A 36 13.13 1.40 -6.59
C ASP A 36 13.48 2.90 -6.61
N LYS A 37 14.64 3.25 -6.04
CA LYS A 37 15.08 4.66 -5.93
C LYS A 37 15.17 5.37 -7.28
N PRO A 38 15.81 4.80 -8.33
CA PRO A 38 15.82 5.42 -9.65
C PRO A 38 14.42 5.69 -10.21
N ALA A 39 13.52 4.70 -10.15
CA ALA A 39 12.16 4.84 -10.65
C ALA A 39 11.38 5.92 -9.90
N PHE A 40 11.52 5.99 -8.56
CA PHE A 40 10.88 7.02 -7.74
C PHE A 40 11.40 8.41 -8.08
N HIS A 41 12.72 8.55 -8.24
CA HIS A 41 13.32 9.82 -8.63
C HIS A 41 12.80 10.29 -10.00
N PHE A 42 12.83 9.44 -11.01
CA PHE A 42 12.33 9.75 -12.35
C PHE A 42 10.83 10.03 -12.37
N GLY A 43 10.05 9.31 -11.56
CA GLY A 43 8.60 9.50 -11.42
C GLY A 43 8.19 10.68 -10.55
N GLY A 44 9.13 11.38 -9.91
CA GLY A 44 8.83 12.47 -8.98
C GLY A 44 8.12 12.02 -7.71
N ILE A 45 8.26 10.73 -7.34
CA ILE A 45 7.64 10.14 -6.14
C ILE A 45 8.51 10.48 -4.94
N THR A 46 7.94 11.19 -3.98
CA THR A 46 8.61 11.56 -2.74
C THR A 46 8.13 10.77 -1.52
N ARG A 47 6.97 10.13 -1.64
CA ARG A 47 6.39 9.26 -0.61
C ARG A 47 5.76 8.05 -1.25
N ALA A 48 5.95 6.88 -0.63
CA ALA A 48 5.35 5.64 -1.11
C ALA A 48 4.82 4.81 0.05
N ALA A 49 3.62 4.25 -0.12
CA ALA A 49 3.08 3.23 0.76
C ALA A 49 3.56 1.85 0.27
N LEU A 50 4.40 1.20 1.07
CA LEU A 50 4.98 -0.09 0.73
C LEU A 50 4.05 -1.21 1.20
N MET A 51 3.51 -1.96 0.23
CA MET A 51 2.57 -3.05 0.47
C MET A 51 3.23 -4.18 1.27
N PRO A 52 2.47 -4.97 2.06
CA PRO A 52 3.03 -5.96 2.98
C PRO A 52 3.60 -7.19 2.28
N ASP A 53 3.16 -7.50 1.06
CA ASP A 53 3.53 -8.68 0.28
C ASP A 53 4.81 -8.47 -0.53
N GLN A 54 5.87 -8.10 0.18
CA GLN A 54 7.23 -8.01 -0.32
C GLN A 54 7.90 -9.40 -0.44
N SER A 55 9.08 -9.46 -1.03
CA SER A 55 9.95 -10.64 -0.95
C SER A 55 10.27 -11.04 0.50
N SER A 56 10.39 -10.06 1.39
CA SER A 56 10.35 -10.24 2.84
C SER A 56 9.05 -9.63 3.34
N LEU A 57 8.08 -10.47 3.71
CA LEU A 57 6.76 -10.03 4.17
C LEU A 57 6.86 -9.07 5.35
N LEU A 58 6.09 -7.98 5.32
CA LEU A 58 6.08 -6.98 6.39
C LEU A 58 5.17 -7.43 7.55
N ASP A 59 5.43 -8.58 8.13
CA ASP A 59 4.68 -9.17 9.25
C ASP A 59 5.43 -9.14 10.59
N ASP A 60 6.58 -8.47 10.63
CA ASP A 60 7.42 -8.28 11.82
C ASP A 60 7.84 -6.82 12.01
N ALA A 61 7.93 -6.38 13.28
CA ALA A 61 8.29 -5.01 13.65
C ALA A 61 9.71 -4.60 13.21
N ALA A 62 10.65 -5.54 13.11
CA ALA A 62 12.02 -5.23 12.66
C ALA A 62 12.03 -4.92 11.16
N LEU A 63 11.27 -5.67 10.36
CA LEU A 63 11.11 -5.44 8.93
C LEU A 63 10.41 -4.10 8.65
N ILE A 64 9.41 -3.75 9.43
CA ILE A 64 8.76 -2.42 9.37
C ILE A 64 9.77 -1.30 9.62
N ARG A 65 10.59 -1.39 10.69
CA ARG A 65 11.64 -0.39 10.96
C ARG A 65 12.66 -0.30 9.83
N GLN A 66 13.06 -1.42 9.26
CA GLN A 66 13.97 -1.45 8.12
C GLN A 66 13.36 -0.75 6.90
N ALA A 67 12.11 -1.09 6.55
CA ALA A 67 11.38 -0.49 5.43
C ALA A 67 11.23 1.03 5.58
N THR A 68 10.91 1.53 6.80
CA THR A 68 10.77 2.96 7.08
C THR A 68 12.05 3.76 6.78
N ARG A 69 13.22 3.10 6.83
CA ARG A 69 14.53 3.73 6.59
C ARG A 69 15.02 3.59 5.14
N ALA A 70 14.46 2.67 4.37
CA ALA A 70 14.97 2.25 3.06
C ALA A 70 15.09 3.37 2.02
N GLY A 71 14.22 4.37 2.08
CA GLY A 71 14.19 5.49 1.12
C GLY A 71 14.98 6.73 1.54
N LYS A 72 15.29 6.88 2.81
CA LYS A 72 15.87 8.14 3.34
C LYS A 72 17.31 8.35 2.88
N PRO A 73 17.73 9.61 2.66
CA PRO A 73 16.95 10.84 2.78
C PRO A 73 16.10 11.21 1.55
N ASP A 74 16.21 10.48 0.44
CA ASP A 74 15.69 10.87 -0.88
C ASP A 74 14.17 10.87 -0.93
N PHE A 75 13.52 9.87 -0.31
CA PHE A 75 12.06 9.75 -0.23
C PHE A 75 11.63 9.02 1.05
N TRP A 76 10.33 9.09 1.36
CA TRP A 76 9.76 8.46 2.57
C TRP A 76 8.95 7.23 2.22
N VAL A 77 9.36 6.10 2.79
CA VAL A 77 8.59 4.86 2.75
C VAL A 77 7.66 4.80 3.96
N HIS A 78 6.39 4.54 3.71
CA HIS A 78 5.35 4.30 4.70
C HIS A 78 4.92 2.83 4.60
N PRO A 79 5.51 1.94 5.41
CA PRO A 79 5.20 0.51 5.34
C PRO A 79 3.77 0.22 5.81
N ILE A 80 3.12 -0.69 5.12
CA ILE A 80 1.82 -1.27 5.47
C ILE A 80 2.09 -2.61 6.16
N ALA A 81 1.60 -2.77 7.37
CA ALA A 81 1.77 -4.00 8.13
C ALA A 81 0.91 -5.13 7.58
N ALA A 82 1.40 -6.37 7.56
CA ALA A 82 0.58 -7.51 7.23
C ALA A 82 -0.54 -7.70 8.27
N ALA A 83 -1.76 -7.91 7.80
CA ALA A 83 -2.93 -8.14 8.66
C ALA A 83 -2.84 -9.47 9.41
N THR A 84 -2.29 -10.49 8.76
CA THR A 84 -2.15 -11.84 9.29
C THR A 84 -0.73 -12.33 9.13
N ARG A 85 -0.32 -13.23 10.03
CA ARG A 85 1.02 -13.82 10.02
C ARG A 85 1.28 -14.54 8.69
N GLY A 86 2.35 -14.16 8.02
CA GLY A 86 2.71 -14.68 6.70
C GLY A 86 1.67 -14.41 5.62
N LEU A 87 0.75 -13.47 5.82
CA LEU A 87 -0.41 -13.18 4.95
C LEU A 87 -1.31 -14.41 4.67
N LYS A 88 -1.35 -15.39 5.58
CA LYS A 88 -2.07 -16.65 5.39
C LYS A 88 -3.58 -16.55 5.62
N GLY A 89 -4.08 -15.43 6.13
CA GLY A 89 -5.52 -15.23 6.40
C GLY A 89 -6.06 -16.05 7.57
N THR A 90 -5.21 -16.61 8.46
CA THR A 90 -5.63 -17.52 9.55
C THR A 90 -5.38 -16.94 10.93
N GLU A 91 -4.23 -16.35 11.17
CA GLU A 91 -3.80 -15.83 12.46
C GLU A 91 -3.40 -14.36 12.34
N LEU A 92 -3.84 -13.51 13.26
CA LEU A 92 -3.48 -12.10 13.26
C LEU A 92 -1.97 -11.93 13.45
N ALA A 93 -1.39 -10.95 12.73
CA ALA A 93 -0.03 -10.49 12.99
C ALA A 93 0.00 -9.55 14.21
N GLU A 94 1.20 -9.26 14.70
CA GLU A 94 1.43 -8.34 15.82
C GLU A 94 1.29 -6.86 15.40
N ILE A 95 0.07 -6.48 14.95
CA ILE A 95 -0.21 -5.19 14.31
C ILE A 95 0.20 -4.02 15.20
N GLY A 96 -0.08 -4.09 16.52
CA GLY A 96 0.27 -3.02 17.45
C GLY A 96 1.78 -2.81 17.57
N MET A 97 2.58 -3.88 17.56
CA MET A 97 4.04 -3.78 17.57
C MET A 97 4.58 -3.21 16.25
N MET A 98 3.96 -3.57 15.14
CA MET A 98 4.31 -3.03 13.83
C MET A 98 3.92 -1.56 13.70
N GLN A 99 2.78 -1.14 14.24
CA GLN A 99 2.41 0.28 14.33
C GLN A 99 3.44 1.08 15.13
N ALA A 100 3.83 0.60 16.31
CA ALA A 100 4.87 1.23 17.12
C ALA A 100 6.23 1.30 16.40
N ALA A 101 6.50 0.35 15.48
CA ALA A 101 7.69 0.33 14.63
C ALA A 101 7.60 1.28 13.41
N GLY A 102 6.43 1.88 13.14
CA GLY A 102 6.24 2.88 12.10
C GLY A 102 5.30 2.51 10.96
N ALA A 103 4.59 1.38 11.04
CA ALA A 103 3.54 1.04 10.07
C ALA A 103 2.43 2.10 10.08
N LYS A 104 1.92 2.44 8.89
CA LYS A 104 0.92 3.50 8.70
C LYS A 104 -0.48 2.98 8.36
N ALA A 105 -0.58 1.72 7.97
CA ALA A 105 -1.81 1.02 7.67
C ALA A 105 -1.61 -0.47 7.88
N VAL A 106 -2.68 -1.24 7.75
CA VAL A 106 -2.69 -2.71 7.76
C VAL A 106 -3.14 -3.18 6.38
N GLY A 107 -2.57 -4.24 5.86
CA GLY A 107 -2.93 -4.75 4.54
C GLY A 107 -3.02 -6.27 4.48
N THR A 108 -3.90 -6.77 3.64
CA THR A 108 -3.99 -8.20 3.32
C THR A 108 -3.05 -8.61 2.18
N GLY A 109 -2.31 -7.64 1.61
CA GLY A 109 -1.57 -7.85 0.37
C GLY A 109 -2.52 -8.10 -0.80
N ARG A 110 -2.08 -8.90 -1.77
CA ARG A 110 -2.90 -9.35 -2.91
C ARG A 110 -3.70 -10.62 -2.59
N GLN A 111 -4.10 -10.78 -1.33
CA GLN A 111 -4.85 -11.94 -0.87
C GLN A 111 -6.12 -11.51 -0.14
N TRP A 112 -7.15 -12.31 -0.25
CA TRP A 112 -8.37 -12.16 0.51
C TRP A 112 -8.34 -13.01 1.77
N ILE A 113 -8.86 -12.49 2.90
CA ILE A 113 -9.08 -13.28 4.12
C ILE A 113 -10.46 -13.92 4.02
N ALA A 114 -10.49 -15.23 3.68
CA ALA A 114 -11.74 -15.95 3.46
C ALA A 114 -12.52 -16.23 4.77
N ASP A 115 -11.84 -16.29 5.91
CA ASP A 115 -12.49 -16.45 7.21
C ASP A 115 -13.02 -15.11 7.72
N SER A 116 -14.34 -14.94 7.70
CA SER A 116 -15.01 -13.72 8.17
C SER A 116 -14.74 -13.40 9.64
N GLY A 117 -14.52 -14.42 10.49
CA GLY A 117 -14.16 -14.24 11.89
C GLY A 117 -12.74 -13.69 12.05
N VAL A 118 -11.80 -14.10 11.20
CA VAL A 118 -10.45 -13.51 11.14
C VAL A 118 -10.54 -12.07 10.63
N MET A 119 -11.30 -11.83 9.56
CA MET A 119 -11.48 -10.49 9.00
C MET A 119 -12.08 -9.51 10.03
N LEU A 120 -13.12 -9.95 10.74
CA LEU A 120 -13.73 -9.14 11.80
C LEU A 120 -12.73 -8.77 12.90
N ARG A 121 -11.89 -9.71 13.34
CA ARG A 121 -10.86 -9.45 14.35
C ARG A 121 -9.78 -8.50 13.83
N VAL A 122 -9.36 -8.62 12.56
CA VAL A 122 -8.42 -7.69 11.92
C VAL A 122 -9.00 -6.28 11.88
N LEU A 123 -10.25 -6.13 11.44
CA LEU A 123 -10.95 -4.85 11.39
C LEU A 123 -11.08 -4.21 12.78
N ALA A 124 -11.51 -4.98 13.77
CA ALA A 124 -11.65 -4.50 15.15
C ALA A 124 -10.30 -4.05 15.73
N TYR A 125 -9.23 -4.83 15.50
CA TYR A 125 -7.90 -4.51 15.99
C TYR A 125 -7.31 -3.28 15.28
N ALA A 126 -7.39 -3.22 13.96
CA ALA A 126 -6.93 -2.05 13.19
C ALA A 126 -7.68 -0.78 13.59
N ASN A 127 -9.00 -0.85 13.74
CA ASN A 127 -9.83 0.26 14.19
C ASN A 127 -9.45 0.73 15.60
N GLY A 128 -9.21 -0.19 16.53
CA GLY A 128 -8.76 0.12 17.90
C GLY A 128 -7.40 0.84 17.95
N LEU A 129 -6.57 0.64 16.92
CA LEU A 129 -5.28 1.32 16.74
C LEU A 129 -5.37 2.59 15.87
N GLY A 130 -6.54 2.92 15.34
CA GLY A 130 -6.71 4.03 14.40
C GLY A 130 -6.02 3.81 13.06
N LEU A 131 -5.83 2.56 12.63
CA LEU A 131 -5.21 2.20 11.36
C LEU A 131 -6.26 1.85 10.30
N THR A 132 -6.01 2.30 9.08
CA THR A 132 -6.80 1.91 7.91
C THR A 132 -6.42 0.49 7.48
N LEU A 133 -7.44 -0.36 7.21
CA LEU A 133 -7.23 -1.64 6.56
C LEU A 133 -7.30 -1.46 5.03
N ILE A 134 -6.29 -1.95 4.33
CA ILE A 134 -6.22 -2.03 2.87
C ILE A 134 -6.36 -3.50 2.48
N THR A 135 -7.41 -3.83 1.76
CA THR A 135 -7.72 -5.21 1.39
C THR A 135 -7.89 -5.36 -0.12
N HIS A 136 -7.55 -6.53 -0.63
CA HIS A 136 -7.88 -6.96 -1.97
C HIS A 136 -9.18 -7.76 -1.90
N ALA A 137 -10.27 -7.14 -2.36
CA ALA A 137 -11.60 -7.72 -2.29
C ALA A 137 -11.82 -8.66 -3.49
N GLU A 138 -11.32 -9.88 -3.39
CA GLU A 138 -11.47 -10.87 -4.45
C GLU A 138 -11.62 -12.27 -3.85
N ASP A 139 -12.80 -12.89 -4.04
CA ASP A 139 -13.03 -14.26 -3.62
C ASP A 139 -12.22 -15.23 -4.48
N GLY A 140 -11.15 -15.79 -3.91
CA GLY A 140 -10.25 -16.71 -4.59
C GLY A 140 -10.92 -18.03 -5.02
N GLY A 141 -12.03 -18.42 -4.41
CA GLY A 141 -12.82 -19.58 -4.83
C GLY A 141 -13.52 -19.35 -6.17
N LEU A 142 -13.90 -18.10 -6.44
CA LEU A 142 -14.57 -17.71 -7.69
C LEU A 142 -13.57 -17.31 -8.78
N THR A 143 -12.37 -16.91 -8.44
CA THR A 143 -11.41 -16.30 -9.37
C THR A 143 -10.16 -17.14 -9.63
N ALA A 144 -9.92 -18.23 -8.89
CA ALA A 144 -8.67 -19.01 -8.88
C ALA A 144 -8.14 -19.48 -10.25
N ARG A 145 -9.00 -19.58 -11.27
CA ARG A 145 -8.64 -19.99 -12.64
C ARG A 145 -8.99 -18.93 -13.68
N ALA A 146 -9.47 -17.78 -13.24
CA ALA A 146 -9.88 -16.73 -14.15
C ALA A 146 -8.65 -16.06 -14.79
N VAL A 147 -8.75 -15.82 -16.10
CA VAL A 147 -7.76 -15.06 -16.88
C VAL A 147 -8.37 -13.78 -17.45
N ALA A 148 -9.65 -13.55 -17.20
CA ALA A 148 -10.41 -12.38 -17.65
C ALA A 148 -11.57 -12.12 -16.69
N THR A 149 -12.14 -10.94 -16.72
CA THR A 149 -13.47 -10.67 -16.13
C THR A 149 -14.57 -11.19 -17.01
N SER A 150 -15.72 -11.60 -16.42
CA SER A 150 -16.88 -12.03 -17.20
C SER A 150 -17.39 -10.91 -18.12
N GLY A 151 -17.72 -11.29 -19.37
CA GLY A 151 -18.20 -10.38 -20.38
C GLY A 151 -18.27 -11.04 -21.75
N GLU A 152 -18.83 -10.32 -22.71
CA GLU A 152 -19.02 -10.81 -24.08
C GLU A 152 -17.73 -11.32 -24.72
N THR A 153 -16.63 -10.57 -24.56
CA THR A 153 -15.32 -10.94 -25.11
C THR A 153 -14.78 -12.24 -24.51
N ALA A 154 -14.84 -12.39 -23.19
CA ALA A 154 -14.37 -13.59 -22.51
C ALA A 154 -15.20 -14.81 -22.93
N THR A 155 -16.52 -14.66 -23.02
CA THR A 155 -17.44 -15.72 -23.48
C THR A 155 -17.16 -16.11 -24.92
N ARG A 156 -17.00 -15.14 -25.81
CA ARG A 156 -16.72 -15.39 -27.25
C ARG A 156 -15.39 -16.11 -27.47
N LEU A 157 -14.39 -15.82 -26.64
CA LEU A 157 -13.06 -16.44 -26.74
C LEU A 157 -12.94 -17.74 -25.93
N GLY A 158 -13.98 -18.16 -25.20
CA GLY A 158 -13.94 -19.35 -24.35
C GLY A 158 -12.96 -19.26 -23.20
N LEU A 159 -12.68 -18.05 -22.70
CA LEU A 159 -11.72 -17.84 -21.62
C LEU A 159 -12.35 -18.16 -20.25
N PRO A 160 -11.62 -18.82 -19.34
CA PRO A 160 -12.01 -18.88 -17.94
C PRO A 160 -12.12 -17.47 -17.37
N HIS A 161 -13.26 -17.12 -16.81
CA HIS A 161 -13.50 -15.74 -16.37
C HIS A 161 -14.04 -15.65 -14.94
N ALA A 162 -13.62 -14.60 -14.22
CA ALA A 162 -14.13 -14.25 -12.92
C ALA A 162 -15.55 -13.69 -13.05
N PRO A 163 -16.53 -14.16 -12.24
CA PRO A 163 -17.86 -13.57 -12.22
C PRO A 163 -17.81 -12.16 -11.59
N ALA A 164 -18.65 -11.25 -12.10
CA ALA A 164 -18.72 -9.87 -11.60
C ALA A 164 -19.07 -9.77 -10.09
N CYS A 165 -19.70 -10.82 -9.53
CA CYS A 165 -20.03 -10.87 -8.11
C CYS A 165 -18.85 -11.21 -7.19
N ALA A 166 -17.68 -11.62 -7.72
CA ALA A 166 -16.56 -12.04 -6.90
C ALA A 166 -16.06 -10.95 -5.95
N GLU A 167 -15.97 -9.72 -6.42
CA GLU A 167 -15.62 -8.55 -5.59
C GLU A 167 -16.76 -8.18 -4.63
N ALA A 168 -17.99 -8.16 -5.12
CA ALA A 168 -19.17 -7.81 -4.32
C ALA A 168 -19.36 -8.76 -3.14
N MET A 169 -19.16 -10.06 -3.36
CA MET A 169 -19.25 -11.08 -2.30
C MET A 169 -18.15 -10.93 -1.24
N ALA A 170 -16.99 -10.46 -1.63
CA ALA A 170 -15.89 -10.22 -0.69
C ALA A 170 -16.11 -8.97 0.17
N ILE A 171 -16.92 -8.01 -0.29
CA ILE A 171 -17.19 -6.75 0.42
C ILE A 171 -18.43 -6.84 1.31
N ALA A 172 -19.41 -7.70 0.95
CA ALA A 172 -20.68 -7.87 1.65
C ALA A 172 -20.53 -8.62 2.97
#